data_ba456937f644d5608c736f12d1ffd02d
#
_entry.id   ba456937f644d5608c736f12d1ffd02d
#
_cell.length_a   1.000
_cell.length_b   1.000
_cell.length_c   1.000
_cell.angle_alpha   90.00
_cell.angle_beta   90.00
_cell.angle_gamma   90.00
#
_symmetry.space_group_name_H-M   'P 1'
#
loop_
_entity.id
_entity.type
_entity.pdbx_description
1 polymer ?
#
loop_
_entity_poly.entity_id
_entity_poly.type
_entity_poly.pdbx_seq_one_letter_code
_entity_poly.pdbx_strand_id
1 'polypeptide(L)'
;MTQPNGNTPTEVHIEVSALDMTYGDFVIQRDLSFVINRKDIFIIMGGSGCGKSTLLKHLVGLKAPARGAVIFSGQNLWEANPEEQEQLMRRFGILYQSGALWSSMTLAENVALPLGEFTTLSSAEIRDIVALKLALVGLAGFDDFYPSEISGGMRKRAGLARAMALDPEILFFDEPSAGLDPISSRMLDDLIIELRDSLGATIVIVTHELASIFAIGTNSVFLDADTKTMIAQGDPKLLRDQCPVEKVRNFLLRGELDATTTTTTA
;
A
#
# COMPACT_ATOMS: atom_id res chain seq x y z
N MET A 1 12.59 -23.50 -33.52
CA MET A 1 12.99 -22.75 -32.28
C MET A 1 11.70 -22.23 -31.67
N THR A 2 11.14 -22.97 -30.74
CA THR A 2 9.90 -22.65 -30.00
C THR A 2 10.27 -21.77 -28.83
N GLN A 3 9.72 -20.55 -28.81
CA GLN A 3 9.81 -19.66 -27.63
C GLN A 3 9.02 -20.30 -26.48
N PRO A 4 9.54 -20.31 -25.24
CA PRO A 4 8.77 -20.71 -24.08
C PRO A 4 7.84 -19.55 -23.68
N ASN A 5 6.55 -19.66 -24.01
CA ASN A 5 5.51 -18.88 -23.34
C ASN A 5 5.40 -19.37 -21.89
N GLY A 6 6.23 -18.83 -21.05
CA GLY A 6 6.16 -19.04 -19.60
C GLY A 6 5.11 -18.16 -18.96
N ASN A 7 3.84 -18.47 -19.15
CA ASN A 7 2.77 -17.92 -18.34
C ASN A 7 2.72 -18.74 -17.04
N THR A 8 3.59 -18.43 -16.08
CA THR A 8 3.46 -18.96 -14.72
C THR A 8 2.10 -18.47 -14.20
N PRO A 9 1.21 -19.36 -13.72
CA PRO A 9 -0.07 -18.91 -13.15
C PRO A 9 0.21 -17.89 -12.06
N THR A 10 -0.38 -16.71 -12.17
CA THR A 10 -0.26 -15.65 -11.16
C THR A 10 -0.89 -16.16 -9.88
N GLU A 11 -0.09 -16.34 -8.84
CA GLU A 11 -0.55 -16.86 -7.55
C GLU A 11 -1.32 -15.77 -6.80
N VAL A 12 -2.59 -16.03 -6.48
CA VAL A 12 -3.41 -15.10 -5.69
C VAL A 12 -2.85 -14.98 -4.27
N HIS A 13 -2.60 -13.75 -3.83
CA HIS A 13 -2.11 -13.45 -2.49
C HIS A 13 -3.22 -12.96 -1.58
N ILE A 14 -4.10 -12.07 -2.08
CA ILE A 14 -5.26 -11.58 -1.37
C ILE A 14 -6.48 -11.73 -2.27
N GLU A 15 -7.55 -12.31 -1.73
CA GLU A 15 -8.86 -12.36 -2.37
C GLU A 15 -9.86 -11.58 -1.51
N VAL A 16 -10.56 -10.65 -2.13
CA VAL A 16 -11.72 -9.95 -1.56
C VAL A 16 -12.96 -10.50 -2.24
N SER A 17 -13.88 -11.03 -1.45
CA SER A 17 -15.08 -11.73 -1.95
C SER A 17 -16.35 -11.13 -1.36
N ALA A 18 -17.20 -10.56 -2.22
CA ALA A 18 -18.51 -10.00 -1.91
C ALA A 18 -18.52 -9.08 -0.67
N LEU A 19 -17.48 -8.25 -0.53
CA LEU A 19 -17.23 -7.41 0.65
C LEU A 19 -18.19 -6.22 0.69
N ASP A 20 -18.95 -6.09 1.79
CA ASP A 20 -19.77 -4.92 2.10
C ASP A 20 -19.12 -4.11 3.23
N MET A 21 -18.90 -2.82 2.97
CA MET A 21 -18.30 -1.87 3.91
C MET A 21 -19.35 -0.88 4.42
N THR A 22 -19.57 -0.83 5.74
CA THR A 22 -20.57 0.04 6.36
C THR A 22 -20.05 0.76 7.61
N TYR A 23 -20.68 1.87 7.97
CA TYR A 23 -20.65 2.48 9.30
C TYR A 23 -22.07 2.60 9.81
N GLY A 24 -22.46 1.70 10.74
CA GLY A 24 -23.85 1.53 11.10
C GLY A 24 -24.69 1.21 9.86
N ASP A 25 -25.79 1.94 9.65
CA ASP A 25 -26.67 1.77 8.49
C ASP A 25 -26.13 2.45 7.21
N PHE A 26 -25.04 3.22 7.32
CA PHE A 26 -24.49 3.91 6.17
C PHE A 26 -23.57 2.99 5.36
N VAL A 27 -24.00 2.65 4.15
CA VAL A 27 -23.22 1.84 3.21
C VAL A 27 -22.22 2.71 2.48
N ILE A 28 -20.93 2.34 2.57
CA ILE A 28 -19.81 2.97 1.86
C ILE A 28 -19.60 2.30 0.51
N GLN A 29 -19.43 0.97 0.52
CA GLN A 29 -19.28 0.15 -0.69
C GLN A 29 -20.01 -1.18 -0.49
N ARG A 30 -20.41 -1.82 -1.59
CA ARG A 30 -21.10 -3.11 -1.62
C ARG A 30 -20.48 -4.03 -2.63
N ASP A 31 -20.52 -5.31 -2.33
CA ASP A 31 -20.22 -6.41 -3.25
C ASP A 31 -18.88 -6.26 -3.96
N LEU A 32 -17.87 -5.81 -3.21
CA LEU A 32 -16.53 -5.71 -3.76
C LEU A 32 -15.93 -7.10 -3.91
N SER A 33 -15.49 -7.45 -5.12
CA SER A 33 -14.86 -8.73 -5.41
C SER A 33 -13.70 -8.53 -6.37
N PHE A 34 -12.47 -8.78 -5.89
CA PHE A 34 -11.25 -8.67 -6.69
C PHE A 34 -10.12 -9.50 -6.08
N VAL A 35 -9.06 -9.72 -6.85
CA VAL A 35 -7.86 -10.42 -6.41
C VAL A 35 -6.63 -9.55 -6.54
N ILE A 36 -5.67 -9.75 -5.64
CA ILE A 36 -4.33 -9.18 -5.67
C ILE A 36 -3.36 -10.34 -5.75
N ASN A 37 -2.53 -10.36 -6.78
CA ASN A 37 -1.59 -11.45 -6.96
C ASN A 37 -0.28 -11.18 -6.21
N ARG A 38 0.51 -12.23 -5.98
CA ARG A 38 1.85 -12.07 -5.42
C ARG A 38 2.69 -11.16 -6.30
N LYS A 39 3.45 -10.27 -5.69
CA LYS A 39 4.32 -9.27 -6.33
C LYS A 39 3.57 -8.21 -7.15
N ASP A 40 2.25 -8.11 -7.03
CA ASP A 40 1.55 -6.93 -7.55
C ASP A 40 1.96 -5.67 -6.78
N ILE A 41 2.03 -4.54 -7.48
CA ILE A 41 1.82 -3.22 -6.90
C ILE A 41 0.39 -2.85 -7.26
N PHE A 42 -0.52 -3.19 -6.34
CA PHE A 42 -1.96 -3.05 -6.53
C PHE A 42 -2.45 -1.68 -6.05
N ILE A 43 -3.10 -0.94 -6.93
CA ILE A 43 -3.57 0.42 -6.65
C ILE A 43 -5.07 0.41 -6.32
N ILE A 44 -5.44 0.94 -5.17
CA ILE A 44 -6.82 1.27 -4.82
C ILE A 44 -7.05 2.74 -5.13
N MET A 45 -7.80 3.03 -6.18
CA MET A 45 -8.06 4.39 -6.65
C MET A 45 -9.55 4.73 -6.70
N GLY A 46 -9.86 6.01 -6.88
CA GLY A 46 -11.23 6.53 -6.95
C GLY A 46 -11.33 7.93 -6.38
N GLY A 47 -12.48 8.56 -6.54
CA GLY A 47 -12.75 9.91 -6.06
C GLY A 47 -12.62 10.08 -4.55
N SER A 48 -12.61 11.33 -4.08
CA SER A 48 -12.63 11.62 -2.64
C SER A 48 -13.91 11.03 -2.00
N GLY A 49 -13.78 10.45 -0.81
CA GLY A 49 -14.90 9.87 -0.06
C GLY A 49 -15.46 8.55 -0.58
N CYS A 50 -14.90 7.93 -1.65
CA CYS A 50 -15.39 6.64 -2.16
C CYS A 50 -15.06 5.43 -1.27
N GLY A 51 -14.32 5.61 -0.16
CA GLY A 51 -14.07 4.52 0.80
C GLY A 51 -12.71 3.83 0.69
N LYS A 52 -11.73 4.37 -0.03
CA LYS A 52 -10.38 3.78 -0.17
C LYS A 52 -9.71 3.44 1.15
N SER A 53 -9.58 4.41 2.06
CA SER A 53 -8.98 4.17 3.39
C SER A 53 -9.87 3.27 4.27
N THR A 54 -11.17 3.19 4.00
CA THR A 54 -12.04 2.22 4.68
C THR A 54 -11.78 0.81 4.17
N LEU A 55 -11.64 0.62 2.85
CA LEU A 55 -11.24 -0.67 2.28
C LEU A 55 -9.90 -1.11 2.85
N LEU A 56 -8.91 -0.20 2.91
CA LEU A 56 -7.63 -0.50 3.52
C LEU A 56 -7.77 -1.02 4.97
N LYS A 57 -8.65 -0.40 5.80
CA LYS A 57 -8.89 -0.86 7.17
C LYS A 57 -9.47 -2.28 7.24
N HIS A 58 -10.29 -2.69 6.27
CA HIS A 58 -10.78 -4.06 6.18
C HIS A 58 -9.66 -5.04 5.78
N LEU A 59 -8.81 -4.63 4.83
CA LEU A 59 -7.67 -5.43 4.37
C LEU A 59 -6.63 -5.66 5.48
N VAL A 60 -6.35 -4.65 6.30
CA VAL A 60 -5.33 -4.76 7.36
C VAL A 60 -5.87 -5.26 8.70
N GLY A 61 -7.12 -5.73 8.76
CA GLY A 61 -7.68 -6.31 9.97
C GLY A 61 -8.16 -5.31 11.03
N LEU A 62 -8.23 -4.01 10.72
CA LEU A 62 -8.67 -2.97 11.67
C LEU A 62 -10.19 -2.81 11.76
N LYS A 63 -10.93 -3.34 10.78
CA LYS A 63 -12.39 -3.25 10.75
C LYS A 63 -12.99 -4.46 10.09
N ALA A 64 -13.85 -5.18 10.81
CA ALA A 64 -14.59 -6.30 10.26
C ALA A 64 -15.58 -5.83 9.17
N PRO A 65 -15.73 -6.59 8.06
CA PRO A 65 -16.73 -6.30 7.04
C PRO A 65 -18.15 -6.57 7.57
N ALA A 66 -19.14 -5.88 7.00
CA ALA A 66 -20.54 -6.18 7.29
C ALA A 66 -20.98 -7.49 6.62
N ARG A 67 -20.40 -7.82 5.46
CA ARG A 67 -20.60 -9.07 4.73
C ARG A 67 -19.35 -9.33 3.86
N GLY A 68 -19.17 -10.57 3.44
CA GLY A 68 -18.08 -10.98 2.58
C GLY A 68 -16.82 -11.34 3.35
N ALA A 69 -15.72 -11.55 2.61
CA ALA A 69 -14.49 -12.08 3.16
C ALA A 69 -13.27 -11.35 2.63
N VAL A 70 -12.20 -11.34 3.43
CA VAL A 70 -10.83 -11.00 3.02
C VAL A 70 -9.96 -12.21 3.31
N ILE A 71 -9.42 -12.80 2.27
CA ILE A 71 -8.70 -14.08 2.31
C ILE A 71 -7.24 -13.84 1.92
N PHE A 72 -6.31 -14.23 2.79
CA PHE A 72 -4.87 -14.12 2.58
C PHE A 72 -4.27 -15.50 2.38
N SER A 73 -3.75 -15.79 1.19
CA SER A 73 -3.17 -17.09 0.86
C SER A 73 -4.09 -18.27 1.25
N GLY A 74 -5.40 -18.14 1.01
CA GLY A 74 -6.43 -19.13 1.31
C GLY A 74 -6.98 -19.12 2.74
N GLN A 75 -6.53 -18.21 3.61
CA GLN A 75 -6.98 -18.10 5.00
C GLN A 75 -7.84 -16.85 5.20
N ASN A 76 -9.08 -17.00 5.67
CA ASN A 76 -9.98 -15.88 5.94
C ASN A 76 -9.59 -15.16 7.23
N LEU A 77 -9.21 -13.89 7.12
CA LEU A 77 -8.76 -13.07 8.25
C LEU A 77 -9.79 -12.97 9.37
N TRP A 78 -11.09 -12.88 9.01
CA TRP A 78 -12.16 -12.62 9.96
C TRP A 78 -12.84 -13.86 10.54
N GLU A 79 -12.53 -15.05 9.98
CA GLU A 79 -12.96 -16.36 10.51
C GLU A 79 -11.85 -17.02 11.35
N ALA A 80 -10.63 -16.51 11.25
CA ALA A 80 -9.49 -16.97 12.03
C ALA A 80 -9.68 -16.71 13.53
N ASN A 81 -9.20 -17.61 14.38
CA ASN A 81 -9.16 -17.36 15.80
C ASN A 81 -8.16 -16.24 16.15
N PRO A 82 -8.17 -15.66 17.38
CA PRO A 82 -7.31 -14.52 17.72
C PRO A 82 -5.82 -14.76 17.51
N GLU A 83 -5.31 -15.96 17.76
CA GLU A 83 -3.90 -16.31 17.60
C GLU A 83 -3.53 -16.40 16.10
N GLU A 84 -4.37 -17.03 15.30
CA GLU A 84 -4.22 -17.12 13.84
C GLU A 84 -4.33 -15.75 13.19
N GLN A 85 -5.27 -14.91 13.65
CA GLN A 85 -5.43 -13.54 13.17
C GLN A 85 -4.17 -12.70 13.45
N GLU A 86 -3.62 -12.79 14.65
CA GLU A 86 -2.38 -12.12 15.01
C GLU A 86 -1.20 -12.61 14.14
N GLN A 87 -1.07 -13.91 13.91
CA GLN A 87 -0.05 -14.48 13.03
C GLN A 87 -0.18 -13.97 11.58
N LEU A 88 -1.41 -13.88 11.06
CA LEU A 88 -1.65 -13.30 9.75
C LEU A 88 -1.26 -11.82 9.70
N MET A 89 -1.65 -11.04 10.70
CA MET A 89 -1.36 -9.59 10.76
C MET A 89 0.13 -9.29 10.91
N ARG A 90 0.94 -10.17 11.50
CA ARG A 90 2.41 -10.05 11.54
C ARG A 90 3.06 -10.14 10.15
N ARG A 91 2.36 -10.71 9.16
CA ARG A 91 2.80 -10.77 7.76
C ARG A 91 2.52 -9.48 7.00
N PHE A 92 1.93 -8.47 7.67
CA PHE A 92 1.57 -7.17 7.09
C PHE A 92 2.48 -6.07 7.63
N GLY A 93 2.94 -5.20 6.72
CA GLY A 93 3.54 -3.92 7.07
C GLY A 93 2.63 -2.78 6.64
N ILE A 94 2.47 -1.75 7.47
CA ILE A 94 1.56 -0.64 7.18
C ILE A 94 2.31 0.68 7.25
N LEU A 95 2.27 1.45 6.14
CA LEU A 95 2.71 2.83 6.07
C LEU A 95 1.49 3.75 5.98
N TYR A 96 1.22 4.48 7.03
CA TYR A 96 0.18 5.51 7.06
C TYR A 96 0.65 6.82 6.42
N GLN A 97 -0.28 7.65 6.00
CA GLN A 97 -0.06 8.91 5.28
C GLN A 97 1.01 9.82 5.89
N SER A 98 1.05 9.95 7.23
CA SER A 98 2.03 10.77 7.96
C SER A 98 3.27 10.00 8.43
N GLY A 99 3.43 8.73 8.04
CA GLY A 99 4.45 7.81 8.57
C GLY A 99 4.09 7.24 9.95
N ALA A 100 3.21 7.89 10.71
CA ALA A 100 2.71 7.51 12.05
C ALA A 100 3.81 7.10 13.05
N LEU A 101 4.98 7.77 12.99
CA LEU A 101 6.07 7.55 13.94
C LEU A 101 5.70 8.10 15.32
N TRP A 102 6.16 7.42 16.35
CA TRP A 102 6.09 7.91 17.73
C TRP A 102 7.06 9.07 17.89
N SER A 103 6.54 10.26 18.18
CA SER A 103 7.32 11.50 18.25
C SER A 103 8.31 11.56 19.42
N SER A 104 8.07 10.76 20.45
CA SER A 104 8.92 10.63 21.64
C SER A 104 10.02 9.56 21.51
N MET A 105 10.08 8.88 20.37
CA MET A 105 11.06 7.85 20.06
C MET A 105 11.97 8.31 18.93
N THR A 106 13.23 7.90 18.95
CA THR A 106 14.17 8.05 17.84
C THR A 106 13.73 7.22 16.64
N LEU A 107 14.37 7.39 15.49
CA LEU A 107 14.08 6.55 14.32
C LEU A 107 14.42 5.08 14.60
N ALA A 108 15.55 4.83 15.25
CA ALA A 108 15.93 3.47 15.65
C ALA A 108 14.90 2.84 16.58
N GLU A 109 14.44 3.55 17.61
CA GLU A 109 13.43 3.06 18.54
C GLU A 109 12.10 2.79 17.86
N ASN A 110 11.68 3.65 16.90
CA ASN A 110 10.48 3.43 16.11
C ASN A 110 10.55 2.14 15.28
N VAL A 111 11.69 1.86 14.64
CA VAL A 111 11.88 0.65 13.82
C VAL A 111 12.08 -0.59 14.70
N ALA A 112 12.70 -0.45 15.89
CA ALA A 112 12.91 -1.53 16.83
C ALA A 112 11.61 -2.01 17.49
N LEU A 113 10.60 -1.14 17.61
CA LEU A 113 9.38 -1.43 18.37
C LEU A 113 8.69 -2.75 17.96
N PRO A 114 8.35 -3.00 16.68
CA PRO A 114 7.74 -4.26 16.28
C PRO A 114 8.66 -5.47 16.49
N LEU A 115 9.98 -5.31 16.38
CA LEU A 115 10.93 -6.38 16.63
C LEU A 115 10.94 -6.78 18.12
N GLY A 116 10.92 -5.80 19.01
CA GLY A 116 10.88 -6.03 20.45
C GLY A 116 9.57 -6.69 20.93
N GLU A 117 8.46 -6.33 20.32
CA GLU A 117 7.13 -6.85 20.70
C GLU A 117 6.84 -8.25 20.14
N PHE A 118 7.32 -8.54 18.93
CA PHE A 118 6.88 -9.74 18.20
C PHE A 118 7.98 -10.77 17.94
N THR A 119 9.20 -10.56 18.46
CA THR A 119 10.30 -11.52 18.30
C THR A 119 11.02 -11.79 19.62
N THR A 120 11.84 -12.83 19.63
CA THR A 120 12.72 -13.17 20.77
C THR A 120 14.17 -12.76 20.54
N LEU A 121 14.40 -11.82 19.61
CA LEU A 121 15.73 -11.33 19.25
C LEU A 121 16.39 -10.59 20.42
N SER A 122 17.70 -10.74 20.55
CA SER A 122 18.48 -9.95 21.49
C SER A 122 18.58 -8.49 21.08
N SER A 123 18.86 -7.59 22.02
CA SER A 123 19.04 -6.17 21.73
C SER A 123 20.17 -5.89 20.70
N ALA A 124 21.16 -6.76 20.56
CA ALA A 124 22.21 -6.64 19.57
C ALA A 124 21.65 -6.96 18.16
N GLU A 125 20.93 -8.07 18.01
CA GLU A 125 20.30 -8.47 16.75
C GLU A 125 19.27 -7.43 16.29
N ILE A 126 18.47 -6.90 17.22
CA ILE A 126 17.52 -5.81 16.92
C ILE A 126 18.25 -4.59 16.38
N ARG A 127 19.35 -4.15 16.99
CA ARG A 127 20.13 -3.01 16.50
C ARG A 127 20.67 -3.23 15.08
N ASP A 128 21.16 -4.43 14.79
CA ASP A 128 21.71 -4.75 13.47
C ASP A 128 20.61 -4.73 12.39
N ILE A 129 19.42 -5.29 12.70
CA ILE A 129 18.25 -5.26 11.82
C ILE A 129 17.78 -3.81 11.62
N VAL A 130 17.67 -3.01 12.65
CA VAL A 130 17.27 -1.60 12.60
C VAL A 130 18.20 -0.80 11.68
N ALA A 131 19.51 -0.95 11.88
CA ALA A 131 20.51 -0.27 11.03
C ALA A 131 20.36 -0.67 9.56
N LEU A 132 20.13 -1.96 9.27
CA LEU A 132 19.87 -2.45 7.92
C LEU A 132 18.58 -1.83 7.36
N LYS A 133 17.46 -1.83 8.11
CA LYS A 133 16.18 -1.30 7.64
C LYS A 133 16.25 0.21 7.37
N LEU A 134 16.93 0.97 8.22
CA LEU A 134 17.17 2.40 7.99
C LEU A 134 18.07 2.64 6.78
N ALA A 135 19.10 1.83 6.59
CA ALA A 135 19.97 1.92 5.41
C ALA A 135 19.21 1.64 4.10
N LEU A 136 18.33 0.62 4.07
CA LEU A 136 17.50 0.28 2.91
C LEU A 136 16.60 1.43 2.45
N VAL A 137 16.16 2.28 3.36
CA VAL A 137 15.35 3.46 3.02
C VAL A 137 16.19 4.75 2.86
N GLY A 138 17.53 4.63 2.80
CA GLY A 138 18.44 5.76 2.65
C GLY A 138 18.50 6.67 3.88
N LEU A 139 18.40 6.10 5.08
CA LEU A 139 18.48 6.79 6.37
C LEU A 139 19.60 6.25 7.26
N ALA A 140 20.68 5.68 6.66
CA ALA A 140 21.87 5.28 7.41
C ALA A 140 22.47 6.47 8.16
N GLY A 141 22.75 6.32 9.45
CA GLY A 141 23.31 7.36 10.32
C GLY A 141 22.27 8.35 10.88
N PHE A 142 20.97 8.11 10.67
CA PHE A 142 19.88 8.89 11.26
C PHE A 142 19.22 8.18 12.43
N ASP A 143 19.84 7.17 12.98
CA ASP A 143 19.30 6.28 14.02
C ASP A 143 18.80 7.04 15.25
N ASP A 144 19.60 8.01 15.72
CA ASP A 144 19.36 8.76 16.95
C ASP A 144 18.49 10.03 16.76
N PHE A 145 18.06 10.31 15.50
CA PHE A 145 17.21 11.47 15.23
C PHE A 145 15.76 11.19 15.63
N TYR A 146 15.07 12.22 16.10
CA TYR A 146 13.64 12.20 16.34
C TYR A 146 12.85 12.58 15.08
N PRO A 147 11.58 12.15 14.97
CA PRO A 147 10.73 12.52 13.82
C PRO A 147 10.58 14.02 13.59
N SER A 148 10.71 14.84 14.63
CA SER A 148 10.66 16.31 14.54
C SER A 148 11.89 16.95 13.90
N GLU A 149 13.02 16.24 13.84
CA GLU A 149 14.31 16.76 13.37
C GLU A 149 14.57 16.47 11.89
N ILE A 150 13.66 15.75 11.23
CA ILE A 150 13.82 15.28 9.86
C ILE A 150 12.70 15.78 8.93
N SER A 151 12.95 15.77 7.63
CA SER A 151 11.98 16.19 6.62
C SER A 151 10.74 15.27 6.54
N GLY A 152 9.66 15.74 5.90
CA GLY A 152 8.46 14.94 5.67
C GLY A 152 8.74 13.65 4.88
N GLY A 153 9.58 13.73 3.84
CA GLY A 153 10.00 12.57 3.08
C GLY A 153 10.83 11.58 3.90
N MET A 154 11.74 12.07 4.75
CA MET A 154 12.49 11.21 5.66
C MET A 154 11.58 10.53 6.67
N ARG A 155 10.56 11.22 7.22
CA ARG A 155 9.57 10.60 8.12
C ARG A 155 8.82 9.45 7.46
N LYS A 156 8.41 9.62 6.19
CA LYS A 156 7.74 8.54 5.44
C LYS A 156 8.66 7.35 5.21
N ARG A 157 9.92 7.59 4.84
CA ARG A 157 10.92 6.52 4.68
C ARG A 157 11.23 5.79 5.99
N ALA A 158 11.32 6.50 7.12
CA ALA A 158 11.46 5.87 8.43
C ALA A 158 10.20 5.07 8.82
N GLY A 159 8.99 5.57 8.51
CA GLY A 159 7.76 4.83 8.67
C GLY A 159 7.73 3.55 7.82
N LEU A 160 8.29 3.59 6.61
CA LEU A 160 8.47 2.43 5.75
C LEU A 160 9.47 1.43 6.34
N ALA A 161 10.62 1.90 6.87
CA ALA A 161 11.58 1.04 7.56
C ALA A 161 10.92 0.29 8.73
N ARG A 162 10.09 0.97 9.52
CA ARG A 162 9.31 0.33 10.60
C ARG A 162 8.29 -0.67 10.05
N ALA A 163 7.56 -0.33 8.97
CA ALA A 163 6.60 -1.24 8.35
C ALA A 163 7.27 -2.53 7.84
N MET A 164 8.55 -2.45 7.45
CA MET A 164 9.34 -3.59 6.97
C MET A 164 10.11 -4.34 8.07
N ALA A 165 10.03 -3.92 9.32
CA ALA A 165 10.90 -4.45 10.39
C ALA A 165 10.79 -5.97 10.56
N LEU A 166 9.59 -6.53 10.41
CA LEU A 166 9.30 -7.97 10.54
C LEU A 166 9.38 -8.74 9.20
N ASP A 167 9.95 -8.17 8.14
CA ASP A 167 10.00 -8.78 6.80
C ASP A 167 8.63 -9.25 6.29
N PRO A 168 7.62 -8.36 6.25
CA PRO A 168 6.27 -8.74 5.87
C PRO A 168 6.19 -9.17 4.41
N GLU A 169 5.26 -10.10 4.12
CA GLU A 169 4.97 -10.53 2.75
C GLU A 169 4.14 -9.50 1.98
N ILE A 170 3.36 -8.68 2.72
CA ILE A 170 2.45 -7.68 2.15
C ILE A 170 2.67 -6.33 2.82
N LEU A 171 2.83 -5.30 1.99
CA LEU A 171 2.94 -3.91 2.44
C LEU A 171 1.70 -3.11 2.01
N PHE A 172 1.07 -2.45 2.96
CA PHE A 172 -0.09 -1.59 2.74
C PHE A 172 0.31 -0.12 2.93
N PHE A 173 0.04 0.71 1.95
CA PHE A 173 0.37 2.13 1.98
C PHE A 173 -0.89 2.99 1.81
N ASP A 174 -1.10 3.91 2.74
CA ASP A 174 -2.18 4.90 2.68
C ASP A 174 -1.61 6.26 2.29
N GLU A 175 -1.82 6.69 1.03
CA GLU A 175 -1.35 7.96 0.45
C GLU A 175 0.16 8.22 0.70
N PRO A 176 1.06 7.31 0.28
CA PRO A 176 2.47 7.38 0.67
C PRO A 176 3.19 8.62 0.13
N SER A 177 2.85 9.10 -1.06
CA SER A 177 3.45 10.28 -1.71
C SER A 177 2.78 11.61 -1.34
N ALA A 178 1.61 11.59 -0.68
CA ALA A 178 0.86 12.81 -0.37
C ALA A 178 1.70 13.84 0.41
N GLY A 179 1.76 15.07 -0.11
CA GLY A 179 2.50 16.18 0.50
C GLY A 179 4.02 16.11 0.34
N LEU A 180 4.55 15.21 -0.49
CA LEU A 180 5.94 15.21 -0.92
C LEU A 180 6.12 16.11 -2.16
N ASP A 181 7.31 16.65 -2.30
CA ASP A 181 7.73 17.26 -3.56
C ASP A 181 7.93 16.18 -4.65
N PRO A 182 7.92 16.54 -5.96
CA PRO A 182 7.99 15.56 -7.04
C PRO A 182 9.25 14.68 -7.03
N ILE A 183 10.38 15.19 -6.53
CA ILE A 183 11.62 14.42 -6.45
C ILE A 183 11.52 13.38 -5.35
N SER A 184 11.08 13.79 -4.16
CA SER A 184 10.87 12.89 -3.02
C SER A 184 9.82 11.82 -3.31
N SER A 185 8.74 12.16 -4.05
CA SER A 185 7.73 11.21 -4.50
C SER A 185 8.32 10.14 -5.41
N ARG A 186 9.11 10.55 -6.42
CA ARG A 186 9.78 9.61 -7.32
C ARG A 186 10.75 8.69 -6.59
N MET A 187 11.56 9.23 -5.67
CA MET A 187 12.46 8.41 -4.84
C MET A 187 11.70 7.36 -4.01
N LEU A 188 10.50 7.70 -3.53
CA LEU A 188 9.67 6.74 -2.82
C LEU A 188 9.10 5.68 -3.78
N ASP A 189 8.68 6.07 -4.97
CA ASP A 189 8.19 5.14 -6.01
C ASP A 189 9.29 4.15 -6.42
N ASP A 190 10.52 4.63 -6.66
CA ASP A 190 11.69 3.79 -6.98
C ASP A 190 11.97 2.78 -5.85
N LEU A 191 11.92 3.23 -4.59
CA LEU A 191 12.07 2.36 -3.43
C LEU A 191 10.97 1.30 -3.34
N ILE A 192 9.72 1.65 -3.65
CA ILE A 192 8.59 0.71 -3.68
C ILE A 192 8.83 -0.40 -4.73
N ILE A 193 9.31 -0.03 -5.92
CA ILE A 193 9.67 -0.99 -6.97
C ILE A 193 10.79 -1.92 -6.48
N GLU A 194 11.84 -1.36 -5.87
CA GLU A 194 12.97 -2.13 -5.35
C GLU A 194 12.53 -3.14 -4.28
N LEU A 195 11.64 -2.75 -3.38
CA LEU A 195 11.08 -3.65 -2.36
C LEU A 195 10.31 -4.82 -2.98
N ARG A 196 9.46 -4.55 -4.00
CA ARG A 196 8.77 -5.61 -4.73
C ARG A 196 9.75 -6.57 -5.39
N ASP A 197 10.75 -6.03 -6.10
CA ASP A 197 11.65 -6.82 -6.95
C ASP A 197 12.68 -7.60 -6.13
N SER A 198 13.23 -6.98 -5.09
CA SER A 198 14.30 -7.58 -4.27
C SER A 198 13.77 -8.48 -3.15
N LEU A 199 12.66 -8.09 -2.49
CA LEU A 199 12.07 -8.86 -1.39
C LEU A 199 10.91 -9.76 -1.82
N GLY A 200 10.40 -9.59 -3.05
CA GLY A 200 9.24 -10.32 -3.53
C GLY A 200 7.94 -9.90 -2.84
N ALA A 201 7.90 -8.73 -2.20
CA ALA A 201 6.75 -8.23 -1.48
C ALA A 201 5.57 -7.93 -2.42
N THR A 202 4.36 -8.19 -1.96
CA THR A 202 3.12 -7.69 -2.58
C THR A 202 2.78 -6.35 -1.95
N ILE A 203 2.45 -5.36 -2.76
CA ILE A 203 2.26 -3.99 -2.28
C ILE A 203 0.86 -3.52 -2.66
N VAL A 204 0.13 -2.98 -1.69
CA VAL A 204 -1.21 -2.43 -1.87
C VAL A 204 -1.17 -0.94 -1.52
N ILE A 205 -1.50 -0.08 -2.47
CA ILE A 205 -1.39 1.37 -2.31
C ILE A 205 -2.75 2.02 -2.49
N VAL A 206 -3.19 2.77 -1.50
CA VAL A 206 -4.27 3.75 -1.65
C VAL A 206 -3.64 5.06 -2.09
N THR A 207 -4.00 5.55 -3.29
CA THR A 207 -3.53 6.85 -3.76
C THR A 207 -4.44 7.46 -4.83
N HIS A 208 -4.33 8.76 -5.00
CA HIS A 208 -4.92 9.52 -6.10
C HIS A 208 -3.86 10.24 -6.95
N GLU A 209 -2.58 10.03 -6.65
CA GLU A 209 -1.43 10.62 -7.35
C GLU A 209 -1.18 9.89 -8.68
N LEU A 210 -1.63 10.49 -9.79
CA LEU A 210 -1.58 9.84 -11.10
C LEU A 210 -0.15 9.51 -11.55
N ALA A 211 0.84 10.35 -11.21
CA ALA A 211 2.24 10.09 -11.54
C ALA A 211 2.70 8.76 -10.96
N SER A 212 2.46 8.50 -9.67
CA SER A 212 2.80 7.24 -9.01
C SER A 212 1.95 6.08 -9.54
N ILE A 213 0.63 6.27 -9.75
CA ILE A 213 -0.25 5.23 -10.32
C ILE A 213 0.33 4.67 -11.62
N PHE A 214 0.75 5.55 -12.55
CA PHE A 214 1.30 5.13 -13.83
C PHE A 214 2.76 4.67 -13.76
N ALA A 215 3.55 5.20 -12.82
CA ALA A 215 4.94 4.81 -12.69
C ALA A 215 5.08 3.37 -12.17
N ILE A 216 4.31 3.00 -11.12
CA ILE A 216 4.57 1.78 -10.37
C ILE A 216 3.41 0.77 -10.36
N GLY A 217 2.16 1.19 -10.62
CA GLY A 217 0.99 0.31 -10.56
C GLY A 217 1.04 -0.81 -11.60
N THR A 218 0.86 -2.06 -11.18
CA THR A 218 0.77 -3.24 -12.06
C THR A 218 -0.66 -3.70 -12.26
N ASN A 219 -1.50 -3.46 -11.25
CA ASN A 219 -2.92 -3.79 -11.25
C ASN A 219 -3.66 -2.79 -10.36
N SER A 220 -4.98 -2.67 -10.51
CA SER A 220 -5.73 -1.68 -9.74
C SER A 220 -7.21 -2.00 -9.65
N VAL A 221 -7.89 -1.33 -8.70
CA VAL A 221 -9.34 -1.27 -8.60
C VAL A 221 -9.80 0.19 -8.51
N PHE A 222 -10.87 0.54 -9.22
CA PHE A 222 -11.49 1.86 -9.14
C PHE A 222 -12.80 1.77 -8.34
N LEU A 223 -12.82 2.41 -7.16
CA LEU A 223 -14.00 2.52 -6.32
C LEU A 223 -14.81 3.76 -6.69
N ASP A 224 -16.12 3.57 -6.83
CA ASP A 224 -17.04 4.65 -7.15
C ASP A 224 -17.96 5.00 -5.99
N ALA A 225 -18.07 6.31 -5.67
CA ALA A 225 -18.90 6.79 -4.57
C ALA A 225 -20.40 6.80 -4.92
N ASP A 226 -20.75 6.96 -6.21
CA ASP A 226 -22.15 7.09 -6.66
C ASP A 226 -22.82 5.72 -6.71
N THR A 227 -22.18 4.74 -7.35
CA THR A 227 -22.68 3.37 -7.46
C THR A 227 -22.41 2.55 -6.21
N LYS A 228 -21.51 3.02 -5.34
CA LYS A 228 -21.06 2.35 -4.13
C LYS A 228 -20.54 0.94 -4.39
N THR A 229 -19.77 0.77 -5.45
CA THR A 229 -19.08 -0.47 -5.81
C THR A 229 -17.83 -0.18 -6.64
N MET A 230 -17.06 -1.21 -6.94
CA MET A 230 -15.98 -1.09 -7.93
C MET A 230 -16.55 -1.04 -9.34
N ILE A 231 -16.02 -0.16 -10.19
CA ILE A 231 -16.49 0.01 -11.59
C ILE A 231 -15.43 -0.31 -12.63
N ALA A 232 -14.18 -0.56 -12.22
CA ALA A 232 -13.12 -1.05 -13.08
C ALA A 232 -12.05 -1.77 -12.28
N GLN A 233 -11.37 -2.72 -12.92
CA GLN A 233 -10.19 -3.43 -12.41
C GLN A 233 -9.23 -3.69 -13.56
N GLY A 234 -7.92 -3.64 -13.30
CA GLY A 234 -6.88 -3.95 -14.27
C GLY A 234 -5.65 -3.05 -14.17
N ASP A 235 -4.72 -3.21 -15.12
CA ASP A 235 -3.56 -2.33 -15.26
C ASP A 235 -4.02 -0.87 -15.46
N PRO A 236 -3.55 0.08 -14.64
CA PRO A 236 -3.95 1.49 -14.74
C PRO A 236 -3.71 2.09 -16.13
N LYS A 237 -2.65 1.69 -16.84
CA LYS A 237 -2.33 2.18 -18.19
C LYS A 237 -3.36 1.67 -19.20
N LEU A 238 -3.73 0.39 -19.10
CA LEU A 238 -4.78 -0.18 -19.95
C LEU A 238 -6.15 0.43 -19.63
N LEU A 239 -6.46 0.67 -18.35
CA LEU A 239 -7.70 1.32 -17.96
C LEU A 239 -7.79 2.74 -18.48
N ARG A 240 -6.70 3.51 -18.48
CA ARG A 240 -6.66 4.86 -19.08
C ARG A 240 -7.03 4.82 -20.57
N ASP A 241 -6.45 3.86 -21.31
CA ASP A 241 -6.55 3.85 -22.78
C ASP A 241 -7.80 3.13 -23.29
N GLN A 242 -8.30 2.12 -22.57
CA GLN A 242 -9.29 1.18 -23.10
C GLN A 242 -10.52 0.95 -22.21
N CYS A 243 -10.57 1.51 -20.98
CA CYS A 243 -11.73 1.28 -20.10
C CYS A 243 -13.02 1.82 -20.74
N PRO A 244 -14.10 1.03 -20.83
CA PRO A 244 -15.37 1.49 -21.38
C PRO A 244 -16.06 2.54 -20.48
N VAL A 245 -15.71 2.57 -19.19
CA VAL A 245 -16.29 3.49 -18.21
C VAL A 245 -15.62 4.86 -18.33
N GLU A 246 -16.35 5.84 -18.84
CA GLU A 246 -15.86 7.22 -19.08
C GLU A 246 -15.35 7.88 -17.79
N LYS A 247 -16.01 7.66 -16.65
CA LYS A 247 -15.61 8.20 -15.36
C LYS A 247 -14.18 7.77 -14.96
N VAL A 248 -13.83 6.52 -15.24
CA VAL A 248 -12.49 5.97 -14.96
C VAL A 248 -11.45 6.61 -15.89
N ARG A 249 -11.74 6.69 -17.20
CA ARG A 249 -10.83 7.35 -18.15
C ARG A 249 -10.61 8.81 -17.80
N ASN A 250 -11.69 9.56 -17.52
CA ASN A 250 -11.59 10.97 -17.14
C ASN A 250 -10.79 11.19 -15.86
N PHE A 251 -10.87 10.28 -14.90
CA PHE A 251 -10.03 10.33 -13.70
C PHE A 251 -8.56 10.13 -14.07
N LEU A 252 -8.25 9.12 -14.87
CA LEU A 252 -6.88 8.78 -15.24
C LEU A 252 -6.24 9.76 -16.24
N LEU A 253 -7.02 10.45 -17.07
CA LEU A 253 -6.54 11.46 -18.02
C LEU A 253 -6.29 12.85 -17.39
N ARG A 254 -6.80 13.15 -16.20
CA ARG A 254 -6.61 14.47 -15.55
C ARG A 254 -5.14 14.85 -15.40
N GLY A 255 -4.25 13.90 -15.19
CA GLY A 255 -2.81 14.16 -15.11
C GLY A 255 -2.17 14.67 -16.41
N GLU A 256 -2.78 14.41 -17.58
CA GLU A 256 -2.28 14.91 -18.87
C GLU A 256 -2.78 16.34 -19.14
N LEU A 257 -3.98 16.69 -18.68
CA LEU A 257 -4.54 18.05 -18.84
C LEU A 257 -3.77 19.06 -17.97
N ASP A 258 -3.36 18.68 -16.76
CA ASP A 258 -2.57 19.54 -15.88
C ASP A 258 -1.13 19.73 -16.41
N ALA A 259 -0.53 18.71 -17.04
CA ALA A 259 0.81 18.79 -17.64
C ALA A 259 0.86 19.68 -18.88
N THR A 260 -0.20 19.72 -19.69
CA THR A 260 -0.29 20.56 -20.90
C THR A 260 -0.56 22.04 -20.58
N THR A 261 -1.19 22.34 -19.46
CA THR A 261 -1.51 23.73 -19.06
C THR A 261 -0.27 24.48 -18.53
N THR A 262 0.75 23.76 -18.06
CA THR A 262 1.99 24.37 -17.54
C THR A 262 2.99 24.78 -18.63
N THR A 263 2.79 24.35 -19.90
CA THR A 263 3.74 24.60 -21.00
C THR A 263 3.38 25.80 -21.88
N THR A 264 2.25 26.50 -21.63
CA THR A 264 1.75 27.56 -22.52
C THR A 264 1.90 28.98 -21.94
N THR A 265 2.65 29.17 -20.83
CA THR A 265 3.00 30.49 -20.29
C THR A 265 4.50 30.59 -20.08
N ALA A 266 5.22 30.77 -21.17
CA ALA A 266 6.60 31.27 -21.20
C ALA A 266 6.76 32.21 -22.41
#